data_a0a287db50f8624b122e906afc846392
#
_entry.id   a0a287db50f8624b122e906afc846392
#
_cell.length_a   1.000
_cell.length_b   1.000
_cell.length_c   1.000
_cell.angle_alpha   90.00
_cell.angle_beta   90.00
_cell.angle_gamma   90.00
#
_symmetry.space_group_name_H-M   'P 1'
#
loop_
_entity.id
_entity.type
_entity.pdbx_description
1 polymer ?
#
loop_
_entity_poly.entity_id
_entity_poly.type
_entity_poly.pdbx_seq_one_letter_code
_entity_poly.pdbx_strand_id
1 'polypeptide(L)'
;SDAIIVIKVIPLLAKIKMISIPRDTYTDVPCEKGGKVDKINHSYAFGGRECTIKAVEELLGTKINYSVVFRFDDVITLTDIMGGVDIVANHSFTQDHETFKEGEKYNIKGARALAYTRHRKTDSAFKRDERQRQVMQSIAKKLVSPSGWGYVPGVYSYMQEKMEISF
;
A
#
# COMPACT_ATOMS: atom_id res chain seq x y z
N SER A 1 11.20 0.39 -3.60
CA SER A 1 9.84 0.46 -3.05
C SER A 1 8.87 0.88 -4.15
N ASP A 2 7.73 0.19 -4.29
CA ASP A 2 6.76 0.47 -5.36
C ASP A 2 5.65 1.43 -4.90
N ALA A 3 5.39 1.49 -3.61
CA ALA A 3 4.42 2.40 -3.02
C ALA A 3 4.79 2.73 -1.58
N ILE A 4 4.55 3.98 -1.18
CA ILE A 4 4.65 4.45 0.19
C ILE A 4 3.29 5.02 0.58
N ILE A 5 2.67 4.44 1.60
CA ILE A 5 1.37 4.88 2.11
C ILE A 5 1.51 5.21 3.58
N VAL A 6 1.14 6.43 3.94
CA VAL A 6 1.10 6.89 5.33
C VAL A 6 -0.36 6.89 5.79
N ILE A 7 -0.62 6.25 6.91
CA ILE A 7 -1.94 6.14 7.52
C ILE A 7 -1.91 6.84 8.87
N LYS A 8 -2.77 7.84 9.04
CA LYS A 8 -3.00 8.50 10.32
C LYS A 8 -4.35 8.07 10.89
N VAL A 9 -4.29 7.43 12.04
CA VAL A 9 -5.49 7.06 12.81
C VAL A 9 -5.73 8.14 13.87
N ILE A 10 -6.95 8.65 13.92
CA ILE A 10 -7.40 9.64 14.91
C ILE A 10 -8.52 9.00 15.74
N PRO A 11 -8.20 8.26 16.83
CA PRO A 11 -9.16 7.43 17.54
C PRO A 11 -10.33 8.22 18.12
N LEU A 12 -10.07 9.41 18.66
CA LEU A 12 -11.10 10.28 19.26
C LEU A 12 -12.18 10.73 18.28
N LEU A 13 -11.85 10.78 16.99
CA LEU A 13 -12.76 11.17 15.92
C LEU A 13 -13.25 9.99 15.07
N ALA A 14 -12.81 8.78 15.39
CA ALA A 14 -13.00 7.58 14.57
C ALA A 14 -12.63 7.84 13.09
N LYS A 15 -11.58 8.61 12.84
CA LYS A 15 -11.15 9.00 11.49
C LYS A 15 -9.82 8.39 11.13
N ILE A 16 -9.72 8.02 9.85
CA ILE A 16 -8.48 7.57 9.24
C ILE A 16 -8.20 8.46 8.04
N LYS A 17 -6.97 8.95 7.98
CA LYS A 17 -6.45 9.67 6.83
C LYS A 17 -5.35 8.85 6.18
N MET A 18 -5.38 8.73 4.88
CA MET A 18 -4.33 8.07 4.10
C MET A 18 -3.71 9.05 3.12
N ILE A 19 -2.39 9.02 3.06
CA ILE A 19 -1.58 9.79 2.11
C ILE A 19 -0.73 8.78 1.35
N SER A 20 -0.86 8.77 0.04
CA SER A 20 0.04 8.03 -0.83
C SER A 20 1.14 8.97 -1.31
N ILE A 21 2.39 8.60 -1.06
CA ILE A 21 3.56 9.34 -1.50
C ILE A 21 4.06 8.68 -2.80
N PRO A 22 4.06 9.40 -3.94
CA PRO A 22 4.64 8.88 -5.16
C PRO A 22 6.12 8.53 -4.97
N ARG A 23 6.54 7.38 -5.46
CA ARG A 23 7.91 6.88 -5.30
C ARG A 23 9.00 7.82 -5.87
N ASP A 24 8.62 8.63 -6.86
CA ASP A 24 9.51 9.59 -7.52
C ASP A 24 9.48 10.99 -6.88
N THR A 25 8.84 11.14 -5.71
CA THR A 25 8.84 12.40 -4.95
C THR A 25 10.25 12.74 -4.50
N TYR A 26 10.71 13.93 -4.85
CA TYR A 26 12.00 14.46 -4.39
C TYR A 26 11.88 15.02 -2.97
N THR A 27 12.75 14.57 -2.10
CA THR A 27 12.82 15.01 -0.69
C THR A 27 14.24 14.85 -0.18
N ASP A 28 14.53 15.44 0.98
CA ASP A 28 15.77 15.16 1.67
C ASP A 28 15.83 13.69 2.10
N VAL A 29 16.91 13.02 1.71
CA VAL A 29 17.19 11.63 2.12
C VAL A 29 18.33 11.66 3.14
N PRO A 30 18.01 11.72 4.45
CA PRO A 30 18.98 12.06 5.51
C PRO A 30 20.01 10.96 5.79
N CYS A 31 19.90 9.83 5.13
CA CYS A 31 20.78 8.67 5.34
C CYS A 31 21.93 8.59 4.34
N GLU A 32 21.94 9.43 3.34
CA GLU A 32 23.04 9.53 2.41
C GLU A 32 24.14 10.43 3.00
N LYS A 33 25.40 10.04 2.85
CA LYS A 33 26.54 10.86 3.28
C LYS A 33 26.49 12.20 2.55
N GLY A 34 26.06 13.25 3.26
CA GLY A 34 26.01 14.61 2.74
C GLY A 34 24.61 15.21 2.53
N GLY A 35 23.53 14.53 2.90
CA GLY A 35 22.16 15.08 2.86
C GLY A 35 21.79 15.49 1.44
N LYS A 36 21.47 14.58 0.57
CA LYS A 36 21.06 14.84 -0.80
C LYS A 36 19.56 14.84 -0.95
N VAL A 37 19.04 15.80 -1.69
CA VAL A 37 17.70 15.74 -2.25
C VAL A 37 17.67 14.68 -3.35
N ASP A 38 16.88 13.64 -3.18
CA ASP A 38 16.73 12.55 -4.13
C ASP A 38 15.30 12.02 -4.12
N LYS A 39 14.99 11.09 -5.01
CA LYS A 39 13.70 10.38 -5.01
C LYS A 39 13.53 9.59 -3.72
N ILE A 40 12.41 9.76 -3.06
CA ILE A 40 12.12 9.07 -1.79
C ILE A 40 12.26 7.54 -1.89
N ASN A 41 12.02 6.97 -3.07
CA ASN A 41 12.21 5.55 -3.34
C ASN A 41 13.65 5.06 -3.11
N HIS A 42 14.64 5.91 -3.36
CA HIS A 42 16.05 5.58 -3.18
C HIS A 42 16.44 5.48 -1.70
N SER A 43 15.68 6.08 -0.79
CA SER A 43 15.93 6.01 0.64
C SER A 43 16.02 4.57 1.17
N TYR A 44 15.17 3.68 0.64
CA TYR A 44 15.21 2.27 1.03
C TYR A 44 16.49 1.56 0.56
N ALA A 45 16.98 1.88 -0.62
CA ALA A 45 18.23 1.33 -1.15
C ALA A 45 19.45 1.83 -0.37
N PHE A 46 19.42 3.07 0.14
CA PHE A 46 20.55 3.69 0.85
C PHE A 46 20.62 3.27 2.33
N GLY A 47 19.51 3.10 3.00
CA GLY A 47 19.51 2.81 4.43
C GLY A 47 18.28 2.04 4.92
N GLY A 48 17.61 1.30 4.03
CA GLY A 48 16.49 0.44 4.38
C GLY A 48 15.27 1.19 4.93
N ARG A 49 14.53 0.49 5.75
CA ARG A 49 13.30 0.97 6.38
C ARG A 49 13.53 2.27 7.18
N GLU A 50 14.56 2.32 7.99
CA GLU A 50 14.84 3.47 8.87
C GLU A 50 15.10 4.75 8.08
N CYS A 51 15.83 4.63 6.96
CA CYS A 51 16.07 5.76 6.08
C CYS A 51 14.78 6.26 5.43
N THR A 52 13.94 5.33 4.98
CA THR A 52 12.65 5.68 4.39
C THR A 52 11.73 6.37 5.40
N ILE A 53 11.70 5.90 6.65
CA ILE A 53 10.93 6.55 7.72
C ILE A 53 11.39 7.99 7.91
N LYS A 54 12.70 8.22 8.05
CA LYS A 54 13.25 9.57 8.22
C LYS A 54 12.92 10.50 7.05
N ALA A 55 13.01 9.99 5.82
CA ALA A 55 12.66 10.77 4.63
C ALA A 55 11.17 11.12 4.59
N VAL A 56 10.29 10.21 5.01
CA VAL A 56 8.85 10.47 5.12
C VAL A 56 8.54 11.47 6.24
N GLU A 57 9.19 11.33 7.39
CA GLU A 57 9.03 12.26 8.53
C GLU A 57 9.45 13.68 8.14
N GLU A 58 10.56 13.81 7.43
CA GLU A 58 11.05 15.10 6.92
C GLU A 58 10.06 15.70 5.93
N LEU A 59 9.61 14.93 4.95
CA LEU A 59 8.66 15.37 3.92
C LEU A 59 7.32 15.85 4.52
N LEU A 60 6.80 15.13 5.51
CA LEU A 60 5.47 15.40 6.08
C LEU A 60 5.48 16.24 7.35
N GLY A 61 6.65 16.53 7.93
CA GLY A 61 6.80 17.25 9.19
C GLY A 61 6.11 16.57 10.37
N THR A 62 6.09 15.23 10.39
CA THR A 62 5.41 14.44 11.44
C THR A 62 6.20 13.19 11.77
N LYS A 63 5.98 12.65 12.97
CA LYS A 63 6.60 11.38 13.39
C LYS A 63 5.82 10.17 12.93
N ILE A 64 6.54 9.12 12.57
CA ILE A 64 6.00 7.81 12.21
C ILE A 64 6.17 6.88 13.42
N ASN A 65 5.07 6.46 14.02
CA ASN A 65 5.09 5.60 15.20
C ASN A 65 5.33 4.13 14.85
N TYR A 66 4.74 3.67 13.76
CA TYR A 66 4.79 2.28 13.32
C TYR A 66 5.07 2.21 11.84
N SER A 67 5.80 1.19 11.42
CA SER A 67 6.04 0.94 10.01
C SER A 67 5.95 -0.54 9.67
N VAL A 68 5.49 -0.82 8.46
CA VAL A 68 5.43 -2.17 7.90
C VAL A 68 6.03 -2.13 6.51
N VAL A 69 6.97 -3.02 6.26
CA VAL A 69 7.54 -3.25 4.92
C VAL A 69 7.10 -4.62 4.45
N PHE A 70 6.55 -4.70 3.26
CA PHE A 70 6.08 -5.93 2.67
C PHE A 70 6.26 -5.92 1.15
N ARG A 71 6.24 -7.11 0.57
CA ARG A 71 6.20 -7.29 -0.88
C ARG A 71 4.76 -7.19 -1.37
N PHE A 72 4.59 -6.89 -2.66
CA PHE A 72 3.25 -6.82 -3.22
C PHE A 72 2.53 -8.18 -3.19
N ASP A 73 3.25 -9.29 -3.28
CA ASP A 73 2.68 -10.63 -3.11
C ASP A 73 2.03 -10.84 -1.73
N ASP A 74 2.58 -10.21 -0.69
CA ASP A 74 2.00 -10.22 0.65
C ASP A 74 0.65 -9.48 0.67
N VAL A 75 0.51 -8.39 -0.09
CA VAL A 75 -0.76 -7.67 -0.24
C VAL A 75 -1.83 -8.58 -0.82
N ILE A 76 -1.49 -9.36 -1.85
CA ILE A 76 -2.40 -10.32 -2.46
C ILE A 76 -2.83 -11.40 -1.45
N THR A 77 -1.88 -11.93 -0.69
CA THR A 77 -2.17 -12.89 0.39
C THR A 77 -3.10 -12.30 1.44
N LEU A 78 -2.91 -11.04 1.81
CA LEU A 78 -3.82 -10.34 2.74
C LEU A 78 -5.25 -10.24 2.20
N THR A 79 -5.43 -10.07 0.89
CA THR A 79 -6.78 -10.09 0.31
C THR A 79 -7.48 -11.43 0.48
N ASP A 80 -6.75 -12.54 0.41
CA ASP A 80 -7.29 -13.87 0.69
C ASP A 80 -7.65 -14.04 2.17
N ILE A 81 -6.76 -13.67 3.08
CA ILE A 81 -6.99 -13.75 4.53
C ILE A 81 -8.24 -12.97 4.93
N MET A 82 -8.48 -11.84 4.27
CA MET A 82 -9.63 -10.96 4.53
C MET A 82 -10.92 -11.37 3.81
N GLY A 83 -10.92 -12.47 3.07
CA GLY A 83 -12.09 -12.92 2.32
C GLY A 83 -12.48 -12.00 1.16
N GLY A 84 -11.53 -11.23 0.65
CA GLY A 84 -11.71 -10.27 -0.45
C GLY A 84 -11.82 -8.82 0.01
N VAL A 85 -11.53 -7.91 -0.91
CA VAL A 85 -11.66 -6.46 -0.72
C VAL A 85 -12.40 -5.83 -1.88
N ASP A 86 -13.11 -4.74 -1.60
CA ASP A 86 -13.92 -4.05 -2.60
C ASP A 86 -13.08 -3.03 -3.36
N ILE A 87 -13.20 -3.03 -4.66
CA ILE A 87 -12.59 -2.05 -5.57
C ILE A 87 -13.60 -1.53 -6.58
N VAL A 88 -13.30 -0.38 -7.16
CA VAL A 88 -13.97 0.14 -8.36
C VAL A 88 -12.94 0.14 -9.49
N ALA A 89 -13.20 -0.59 -10.57
CA ALA A 89 -12.24 -0.69 -11.66
C ALA A 89 -11.97 0.67 -12.31
N ASN A 90 -10.70 1.04 -12.42
CA ASN A 90 -10.27 2.32 -13.00
C ASN A 90 -10.02 2.26 -14.51
N HIS A 91 -10.20 1.10 -15.10
CA HIS A 91 -10.02 0.84 -16.53
C HIS A 91 -10.69 -0.47 -16.94
N SER A 92 -11.10 -0.57 -18.19
CA SER A 92 -11.66 -1.80 -18.76
C SER A 92 -10.56 -2.65 -19.39
N PHE A 93 -10.38 -3.88 -18.91
CA PHE A 93 -9.35 -4.79 -19.43
C PHE A 93 -9.64 -6.25 -19.07
N THR A 94 -8.93 -7.15 -19.72
CA THR A 94 -8.87 -8.58 -19.38
C THR A 94 -7.42 -8.95 -19.09
N GLN A 95 -7.19 -9.60 -17.97
CA GLN A 95 -5.89 -10.10 -17.54
C GLN A 95 -6.06 -11.47 -16.87
N ASP A 96 -5.27 -12.46 -17.29
CA ASP A 96 -5.28 -13.81 -16.72
C ASP A 96 -6.71 -14.44 -16.68
N HIS A 97 -7.48 -14.25 -17.76
CA HIS A 97 -8.90 -14.67 -17.91
C HIS A 97 -9.90 -13.90 -17.01
N GLU A 98 -9.45 -12.91 -16.24
CA GLU A 98 -10.31 -12.04 -15.43
C GLU A 98 -10.64 -10.75 -16.20
N THR A 99 -11.92 -10.40 -16.27
CA THR A 99 -12.40 -9.20 -16.96
C THR A 99 -12.91 -8.18 -15.96
N PHE A 100 -12.48 -6.92 -16.17
CA PHE A 100 -12.92 -5.76 -15.40
C PHE A 100 -13.47 -4.70 -16.33
N LYS A 101 -14.53 -4.02 -15.91
CA LYS A 101 -15.11 -2.87 -16.60
C LYS A 101 -14.95 -1.61 -15.77
N GLU A 102 -14.47 -0.55 -16.41
CA GLU A 102 -14.27 0.75 -15.76
C GLU A 102 -15.56 1.22 -15.09
N GLY A 103 -15.43 1.67 -13.84
CA GLY A 103 -16.53 2.16 -13.01
C GLY A 103 -17.35 1.08 -12.29
N GLU A 104 -17.19 -0.19 -12.62
CA GLU A 104 -17.89 -1.27 -11.94
C GLU A 104 -17.19 -1.67 -10.62
N LYS A 105 -18.00 -2.09 -9.65
CA LYS A 105 -17.54 -2.58 -8.34
C LYS A 105 -17.26 -4.07 -8.41
N TYR A 106 -16.15 -4.48 -7.79
CA TYR A 106 -15.77 -5.88 -7.66
C TYR A 106 -15.27 -6.16 -6.25
N ASN A 107 -15.59 -7.35 -5.72
CA ASN A 107 -14.90 -7.91 -4.56
C ASN A 107 -13.83 -8.87 -5.07
N ILE A 108 -12.58 -8.57 -4.77
CA ILE A 108 -11.43 -9.32 -5.32
C ILE A 108 -10.55 -9.88 -4.21
N LYS A 109 -10.00 -11.07 -4.47
CA LYS A 109 -8.99 -11.74 -3.63
C LYS A 109 -8.08 -12.62 -4.47
N GLY A 110 -6.90 -12.96 -3.94
CA GLY A 110 -5.98 -13.91 -4.53
C GLY A 110 -5.66 -13.65 -5.98
N ALA A 111 -5.83 -14.66 -6.83
CA ALA A 111 -5.52 -14.59 -8.26
C ALA A 111 -6.23 -13.44 -8.98
N ARG A 112 -7.47 -13.15 -8.63
CA ARG A 112 -8.23 -12.05 -9.21
C ARG A 112 -7.67 -10.68 -8.80
N ALA A 113 -7.27 -10.51 -7.55
CA ALA A 113 -6.59 -9.31 -7.07
C ALA A 113 -5.22 -9.14 -7.76
N LEU A 114 -4.49 -10.23 -7.95
CA LEU A 114 -3.22 -10.22 -8.68
C LEU A 114 -3.44 -9.79 -10.14
N ALA A 115 -4.41 -10.37 -10.84
CA ALA A 115 -4.76 -10.01 -12.22
C ALA A 115 -5.10 -8.51 -12.34
N TYR A 116 -5.92 -7.98 -11.42
CA TYR A 116 -6.29 -6.57 -11.39
C TYR A 116 -5.09 -5.63 -11.25
N THR A 117 -4.14 -5.99 -10.41
CA THR A 117 -3.00 -5.13 -10.05
C THR A 117 -1.78 -5.26 -10.94
N ARG A 118 -1.64 -6.37 -11.71
CA ARG A 118 -0.47 -6.60 -12.57
C ARG A 118 -0.64 -6.13 -14.01
N HIS A 119 -1.86 -5.81 -14.44
CA HIS A 119 -2.13 -5.43 -15.83
C HIS A 119 -1.34 -4.20 -16.28
N ARG A 120 -0.73 -4.28 -17.49
CA ARG A 120 0.08 -3.21 -18.10
C ARG A 120 -0.18 -2.97 -19.58
N LYS A 121 -0.86 -3.92 -20.25
CA LYS A 121 -0.87 -3.98 -21.71
C LYS A 121 -1.68 -2.88 -22.39
N THR A 122 -2.74 -2.41 -21.77
CA THR A 122 -3.70 -1.47 -22.39
C THR A 122 -3.74 -0.11 -21.71
N ASP A 123 -2.90 0.11 -20.69
CA ASP A 123 -2.88 1.38 -19.96
C ASP A 123 -1.48 1.78 -19.46
N SER A 124 -1.40 2.95 -18.84
CA SER A 124 -0.15 3.51 -18.35
C SER A 124 0.33 2.86 -17.05
N ALA A 125 1.63 2.99 -16.77
CA ALA A 125 2.20 2.63 -15.47
C ALA A 125 1.50 3.35 -14.31
N PHE A 126 1.02 4.58 -14.52
CA PHE A 126 0.26 5.34 -13.55
C PHE A 126 -1.05 4.64 -13.15
N LYS A 127 -1.80 4.14 -14.11
CA LYS A 127 -3.05 3.39 -13.86
C LYS A 127 -2.81 2.11 -13.06
N ARG A 128 -1.71 1.42 -13.32
CA ARG A 128 -1.31 0.24 -12.54
C ARG A 128 -0.98 0.61 -11.08
N ASP A 129 -0.19 1.64 -10.88
CA ASP A 129 0.19 2.10 -9.54
C ASP A 129 -1.04 2.57 -8.75
N GLU A 130 -2.01 3.18 -9.43
CA GLU A 130 -3.31 3.54 -8.85
C GLU A 130 -4.10 2.29 -8.39
N ARG A 131 -4.14 1.22 -9.20
CA ARG A 131 -4.79 -0.04 -8.81
C ARG A 131 -4.13 -0.68 -7.59
N GLN A 132 -2.81 -0.69 -7.55
CA GLN A 132 -2.07 -1.20 -6.39
C GLN A 132 -2.40 -0.42 -5.11
N ARG A 133 -2.41 0.91 -5.19
CA ARG A 133 -2.82 1.77 -4.07
C ARG A 133 -4.27 1.52 -3.65
N GLN A 134 -5.16 1.35 -4.62
CA GLN A 134 -6.57 1.10 -4.36
C GLN A 134 -6.78 -0.19 -3.55
N VAL A 135 -6.09 -1.27 -3.91
CA VAL A 135 -6.16 -2.53 -3.16
C VAL A 135 -5.66 -2.34 -1.73
N MET A 136 -4.52 -1.68 -1.53
CA MET A 136 -3.98 -1.39 -0.20
C MET A 136 -4.93 -0.52 0.63
N GLN A 137 -5.51 0.51 0.04
CA GLN A 137 -6.51 1.35 0.71
C GLN A 137 -7.76 0.57 1.08
N SER A 138 -8.20 -0.35 0.23
CA SER A 138 -9.38 -1.19 0.50
C SER A 138 -9.12 -2.18 1.64
N ILE A 139 -7.91 -2.75 1.72
CA ILE A 139 -7.47 -3.55 2.87
C ILE A 139 -7.55 -2.72 4.16
N ALA A 140 -6.93 -1.54 4.17
CA ALA A 140 -6.91 -0.68 5.35
C ALA A 140 -8.32 -0.24 5.77
N LYS A 141 -9.17 0.16 4.83
CA LYS A 141 -10.57 0.52 5.12
C LYS A 141 -11.34 -0.63 5.73
N LYS A 142 -11.19 -1.83 5.21
CA LYS A 142 -11.87 -3.02 5.73
C LYS A 142 -11.42 -3.34 7.15
N LEU A 143 -10.13 -3.31 7.43
CA LEU A 143 -9.58 -3.60 8.78
C LEU A 143 -10.09 -2.65 9.86
N VAL A 144 -10.34 -1.39 9.52
CA VAL A 144 -10.84 -0.40 10.48
C VAL A 144 -12.36 -0.36 10.57
N SER A 145 -13.06 -1.01 9.65
CA SER A 145 -14.51 -1.13 9.68
C SER A 145 -14.96 -2.31 10.55
N PRO A 146 -16.15 -2.26 11.16
CA PRO A 146 -16.68 -3.38 11.95
C PRO A 146 -16.71 -4.71 11.19
N SER A 147 -16.98 -4.67 9.88
CA SER A 147 -17.00 -5.87 9.02
C SER A 147 -15.63 -6.54 8.87
N GLY A 148 -14.55 -5.82 9.14
CA GLY A 148 -13.18 -6.31 9.02
C GLY A 148 -12.53 -6.73 10.35
N TRP A 149 -13.12 -6.41 11.48
CA TRP A 149 -12.51 -6.68 12.79
C TRP A 149 -12.24 -8.16 13.06
N GLY A 150 -13.07 -9.05 12.55
CA GLY A 150 -12.87 -10.50 12.66
C GLY A 150 -11.60 -11.01 11.93
N TYR A 151 -11.08 -10.27 10.98
CA TYR A 151 -9.87 -10.62 10.21
C TYR A 151 -8.58 -10.08 10.82
N VAL A 152 -8.67 -9.12 11.76
CA VAL A 152 -7.51 -8.47 12.37
C VAL A 152 -6.52 -9.46 12.99
N PRO A 153 -6.93 -10.47 13.78
CA PRO A 153 -5.99 -11.44 14.32
C PRO A 153 -5.20 -12.20 13.25
N GLY A 154 -5.87 -12.65 12.18
CA GLY A 154 -5.23 -13.37 11.07
C GLY A 154 -4.26 -12.49 10.29
N VAL A 155 -4.63 -11.26 10.01
CA VAL A 155 -3.77 -10.26 9.35
C VAL A 155 -2.56 -9.96 10.23
N TYR A 156 -2.73 -9.75 11.52
CA TYR A 156 -1.65 -9.48 12.46
C TYR A 156 -0.66 -10.64 12.55
N SER A 157 -1.15 -11.88 12.65
CA SER A 157 -0.29 -13.08 12.66
C SER A 157 0.52 -13.20 11.37
N TYR A 158 -0.11 -13.00 10.23
CA TYR A 158 0.59 -13.03 8.94
C TYR A 158 1.67 -11.95 8.84
N MET A 159 1.35 -10.73 9.27
CA MET A 159 2.29 -9.62 9.28
C MET A 159 3.50 -9.90 10.17
N GLN A 160 3.31 -10.46 11.36
CA GLN A 160 4.40 -10.83 12.26
C GLN A 160 5.35 -11.88 11.67
N GLU A 161 4.81 -12.85 10.94
CA GLU A 161 5.60 -13.96 10.38
C GLU A 161 6.34 -13.58 9.08
N LYS A 162 5.76 -12.71 8.24
CA LYS A 162 6.17 -12.49 6.86
C LYS A 162 6.64 -11.09 6.54
N MET A 163 6.43 -10.13 7.43
CA MET A 163 6.70 -8.72 7.16
C MET A 163 7.66 -8.12 8.18
N GLU A 164 8.42 -7.12 7.74
CA GLU A 164 9.22 -6.31 8.65
C GLU A 164 8.34 -5.28 9.35
N ILE A 165 8.08 -5.51 10.64
CA ILE A 165 7.27 -4.61 11.46
C ILE A 165 8.18 -3.92 12.48
N SER A 166 7.99 -2.61 12.70
CA SER A 166 8.52 -1.90 13.87
C SER A 166 7.37 -1.35 14.71
N PHE A 167 7.50 -1.52 15.99
CA PHE A 167 6.63 -0.95 17.00
C PHE A 167 7.39 0.14 17.76
#